data_47afe1e4742a24d981e508704bbcc0d0
#
_entry.id   47afe1e4742a24d981e508704bbcc0d0
#
_cell.length_a   1.000
_cell.length_b   1.000
_cell.length_c   1.000
_cell.angle_alpha   90.00
_cell.angle_beta   90.00
_cell.angle_gamma   90.00
#
_symmetry.space_group_name_H-M   'P 1'
#
loop_
_entity.id
_entity.type
_entity.pdbx_description
1 polymer ?
#
loop_
_entity_poly.entity_id
_entity_poly.type
_entity_poly.pdbx_seq_one_letter_code
_entity_poly.pdbx_strand_id
1 'polypeptide(L)'
;MKKITVISASILLLAAAGSYAAPKKQKPVKIGIAKIVQHQALDDVERGVIDAIKDAGIEAEYDLQNANGDVGTAAQIANQFKSKKVDAAVGIATPIAVALATTLKTTPVIFGTVTDPVGAGLVSTLEHGERNITGMSDAIPTEQHIQLFKEVAGIKTLGYIYTSNEDNSASALELVKKGCREAGIELVTQSITKSDEVKQAAEAIVNRVDGIYLTTDNTVFSAIASLVNVFGKANKPIFSGDVTAAKEGGIFMASGFNYYKAGRATGEIVVQVLNGKKCAEIPVRFMTDPSDSDFLIDLDAAKKCGITVDKKYIDSANMIYQNGKLTKK
;
A
#
# COMPACT_ATOMS: atom_id res chain seq x y z
N MET A 1 61.17 5.64 -81.13
CA MET A 1 59.75 5.53 -81.02
C MET A 1 59.43 4.62 -79.81
N LYS A 2 59.12 5.24 -78.66
CA LYS A 2 58.84 4.52 -77.42
C LYS A 2 57.30 4.41 -77.22
N LYS A 3 56.78 3.21 -77.11
CA LYS A 3 55.36 2.95 -76.84
C LYS A 3 55.15 3.10 -75.33
N ILE A 4 54.20 3.95 -74.93
CA ILE A 4 53.73 4.10 -73.59
C ILE A 4 52.52 3.24 -73.39
N THR A 5 52.60 2.24 -72.50
CA THR A 5 51.50 1.36 -72.11
C THR A 5 50.81 1.98 -70.89
N VAL A 6 49.51 2.33 -71.04
CA VAL A 6 48.68 2.83 -69.95
C VAL A 6 48.04 1.64 -69.26
N ILE A 7 48.33 1.43 -67.99
CA ILE A 7 47.72 0.45 -67.13
C ILE A 7 46.56 1.16 -66.38
N SER A 8 45.32 0.76 -66.76
CA SER A 8 44.12 1.21 -66.04
C SER A 8 43.90 0.36 -64.78
N ALA A 9 44.07 0.93 -63.64
CA ALA A 9 43.76 0.32 -62.35
C ALA A 9 42.26 0.51 -62.05
N SER A 10 41.46 -0.56 -62.15
CA SER A 10 40.05 -0.58 -61.74
C SER A 10 39.98 -0.78 -60.23
N ILE A 11 39.58 0.26 -59.49
CA ILE A 11 39.30 0.17 -58.05
C ILE A 11 37.89 -0.40 -57.88
N LEU A 12 37.80 -1.65 -57.39
CA LEU A 12 36.56 -2.27 -56.94
C LEU A 12 36.21 -1.70 -55.53
N LEU A 13 35.21 -0.80 -55.45
CA LEU A 13 34.60 -0.41 -54.20
C LEU A 13 33.67 -1.54 -53.74
N LEU A 14 34.08 -2.36 -52.74
CA LEU A 14 33.18 -3.24 -51.98
C LEU A 14 32.34 -2.37 -51.06
N ALA A 15 31.08 -2.11 -51.41
CA ALA A 15 30.08 -1.57 -50.50
C ALA A 15 29.70 -2.66 -49.47
N ALA A 16 30.27 -2.59 -48.29
CA ALA A 16 29.79 -3.39 -47.14
C ALA A 16 28.42 -2.86 -46.74
N ALA A 17 27.35 -3.44 -47.25
CA ALA A 17 26.02 -3.21 -46.76
C ALA A 17 25.91 -3.87 -45.37
N GLY A 18 26.24 -3.09 -44.33
CA GLY A 18 25.93 -3.46 -42.95
C GLY A 18 24.42 -3.59 -42.81
N SER A 19 23.93 -4.80 -42.71
CA SER A 19 22.55 -5.07 -42.34
C SER A 19 22.31 -4.51 -40.95
N TYR A 20 21.79 -3.30 -40.86
CA TYR A 20 21.16 -2.81 -39.62
C TYR A 20 19.94 -3.69 -39.39
N ALA A 21 20.10 -4.77 -38.61
CA ALA A 21 19.00 -5.49 -38.05
C ALA A 21 18.20 -4.52 -37.17
N ALA A 22 17.00 -4.14 -37.56
CA ALA A 22 16.10 -3.39 -36.75
C ALA A 22 15.99 -4.10 -35.38
N PRO A 23 16.04 -3.38 -34.26
CA PRO A 23 15.90 -3.99 -32.94
C PRO A 23 14.60 -4.77 -32.93
N LYS A 24 14.68 -6.09 -32.66
CA LYS A 24 13.50 -6.92 -32.46
C LYS A 24 12.66 -6.25 -31.37
N LYS A 25 11.47 -5.75 -31.69
CA LYS A 25 10.50 -5.33 -30.66
C LYS A 25 10.38 -6.48 -29.67
N GLN A 26 10.89 -6.28 -28.46
CA GLN A 26 10.64 -7.22 -27.38
C GLN A 26 9.11 -7.28 -27.17
N LYS A 27 8.58 -8.48 -26.94
CA LYS A 27 7.16 -8.60 -26.58
C LYS A 27 6.93 -7.86 -25.27
N PRO A 28 5.82 -7.13 -25.13
CA PRO A 28 5.47 -6.50 -23.88
C PRO A 28 5.47 -7.52 -22.74
N VAL A 29 6.00 -7.12 -21.59
CA VAL A 29 6.00 -7.96 -20.38
C VAL A 29 4.57 -8.02 -19.84
N LYS A 30 4.08 -9.21 -19.46
CA LYS A 30 2.74 -9.38 -18.88
C LYS A 30 2.80 -9.28 -17.37
N ILE A 31 2.13 -8.30 -16.82
CA ILE A 31 2.12 -8.05 -15.37
C ILE A 31 0.69 -8.16 -14.85
N GLY A 32 0.44 -9.13 -13.95
CA GLY A 32 -0.79 -9.19 -13.19
C GLY A 32 -0.71 -8.27 -11.98
N ILE A 33 -1.64 -7.34 -11.83
CA ILE A 33 -1.75 -6.50 -10.62
C ILE A 33 -3.13 -6.74 -10.02
N ALA A 34 -3.18 -7.16 -8.77
CA ALA A 34 -4.43 -7.42 -8.08
C ALA A 34 -4.46 -6.71 -6.72
N LYS A 35 -5.63 -6.16 -6.38
CA LYS A 35 -5.91 -5.60 -5.05
C LYS A 35 -7.06 -6.34 -4.38
N ILE A 36 -7.04 -6.37 -3.05
CA ILE A 36 -8.08 -7.10 -2.30
C ILE A 36 -9.43 -6.42 -2.41
N VAL A 37 -9.46 -5.09 -2.36
CA VAL A 37 -10.69 -4.29 -2.44
C VAL A 37 -10.35 -2.92 -3.02
N GLN A 38 -11.35 -2.18 -3.44
CA GLN A 38 -11.17 -0.82 -3.92
C GLN A 38 -11.35 0.19 -2.78
N HIS A 39 -10.32 0.95 -2.50
CA HIS A 39 -10.33 2.21 -1.76
C HIS A 39 -9.11 3.04 -2.15
N GLN A 40 -9.15 4.35 -1.86
CA GLN A 40 -8.19 5.31 -2.40
C GLN A 40 -6.72 4.94 -2.18
N ALA A 41 -6.37 4.40 -1.00
CA ALA A 41 -4.98 4.03 -0.71
C ALA A 41 -4.48 2.92 -1.66
N LEU A 42 -5.29 1.85 -1.87
CA LEU A 42 -4.89 0.75 -2.77
C LEU A 42 -4.91 1.17 -4.25
N ASP A 43 -5.79 2.10 -4.63
CA ASP A 43 -5.79 2.69 -5.98
C ASP A 43 -4.53 3.54 -6.21
N ASP A 44 -4.06 4.27 -5.18
CA ASP A 44 -2.81 5.02 -5.22
C ASP A 44 -1.59 4.09 -5.33
N VAL A 45 -1.59 2.95 -4.64
CA VAL A 45 -0.53 1.92 -4.78
C VAL A 45 -0.50 1.36 -6.20
N GLU A 46 -1.65 0.94 -6.75
CA GLU A 46 -1.77 0.41 -8.11
C GLU A 46 -1.21 1.39 -9.13
N ARG A 47 -1.62 2.67 -9.03
CA ARG A 47 -1.12 3.73 -9.90
C ARG A 47 0.39 3.91 -9.78
N GLY A 48 0.90 3.97 -8.54
CA GLY A 48 2.34 4.10 -8.28
C GLY A 48 3.16 2.97 -8.87
N VAL A 49 2.69 1.72 -8.78
CA VAL A 49 3.34 0.54 -9.40
C VAL A 49 3.43 0.70 -10.91
N ILE A 50 2.31 1.05 -11.56
CA ILE A 50 2.24 1.21 -13.02
C ILE A 50 3.18 2.34 -13.48
N ASP A 51 3.14 3.48 -12.79
CA ASP A 51 3.97 4.64 -13.13
C ASP A 51 5.46 4.34 -12.97
N ALA A 52 5.87 3.59 -11.93
CA ALA A 52 7.27 3.22 -11.75
C ALA A 52 7.79 2.30 -12.87
N ILE A 53 6.99 1.34 -13.30
CA ILE A 53 7.34 0.42 -14.39
C ILE A 53 7.44 1.17 -15.72
N LYS A 54 6.50 2.09 -15.97
CA LYS A 54 6.47 2.93 -17.16
C LYS A 54 7.67 3.88 -17.22
N ASP A 55 7.99 4.53 -16.11
CA ASP A 55 9.12 5.47 -16.02
C ASP A 55 10.48 4.76 -16.20
N ALA A 56 10.54 3.45 -15.87
CA ALA A 56 11.70 2.60 -16.17
C ALA A 56 11.81 2.21 -17.66
N GLY A 57 10.88 2.66 -18.51
CA GLY A 57 10.89 2.37 -19.95
C GLY A 57 10.50 0.94 -20.30
N ILE A 58 9.84 0.22 -19.40
CA ILE A 58 9.39 -1.17 -19.64
C ILE A 58 8.03 -1.16 -20.37
N GLU A 59 7.98 -1.70 -21.57
CA GLU A 59 6.70 -1.96 -22.27
C GLU A 59 5.98 -3.14 -21.60
N ALA A 60 4.83 -2.89 -20.97
CA ALA A 60 4.07 -3.88 -20.23
C ALA A 60 2.58 -3.92 -20.61
N GLU A 61 2.03 -5.12 -20.64
CA GLU A 61 0.58 -5.38 -20.66
C GLU A 61 0.12 -5.67 -19.23
N TYR A 62 -0.84 -4.91 -18.73
CA TYR A 62 -1.35 -5.04 -17.37
C TYR A 62 -2.67 -5.81 -17.34
N ASP A 63 -2.75 -6.84 -16.49
CA ASP A 63 -4.00 -7.50 -16.10
C ASP A 63 -4.39 -7.01 -14.71
N LEU A 64 -5.28 -6.01 -14.64
CA LEU A 64 -5.72 -5.36 -13.40
C LEU A 64 -6.94 -6.08 -12.84
N GLN A 65 -6.87 -6.54 -11.60
CA GLN A 65 -7.92 -7.31 -10.94
C GLN A 65 -8.25 -6.76 -9.56
N ASN A 66 -9.52 -6.93 -9.16
CA ASN A 66 -10.02 -6.57 -7.82
C ASN A 66 -10.79 -7.76 -7.25
N ALA A 67 -10.42 -8.19 -6.05
CA ALA A 67 -11.09 -9.29 -5.38
C ALA A 67 -12.39 -8.89 -4.65
N ASN A 68 -12.71 -7.59 -4.61
CA ASN A 68 -13.91 -7.03 -3.98
C ASN A 68 -14.11 -7.46 -2.50
N GLY A 69 -12.99 -7.62 -1.77
CA GLY A 69 -12.99 -8.03 -0.37
C GLY A 69 -13.18 -9.55 -0.15
N ASP A 70 -13.21 -10.35 -1.23
CA ASP A 70 -13.49 -11.79 -1.13
C ASP A 70 -12.22 -12.63 -1.37
N VAL A 71 -11.84 -13.42 -0.37
CA VAL A 71 -10.63 -14.27 -0.41
C VAL A 71 -10.77 -15.39 -1.45
N GLY A 72 -11.98 -15.88 -1.70
CA GLY A 72 -12.24 -16.88 -2.74
C GLY A 72 -11.98 -16.30 -4.13
N THR A 73 -12.44 -15.07 -4.37
CA THR A 73 -12.14 -14.31 -5.60
C THR A 73 -10.65 -14.04 -5.75
N ALA A 74 -9.94 -13.72 -4.65
CA ALA A 74 -8.49 -13.56 -4.66
C ALA A 74 -7.77 -14.83 -5.16
N ALA A 75 -8.21 -16.03 -4.70
CA ALA A 75 -7.67 -17.31 -5.17
C ALA A 75 -7.98 -17.56 -6.66
N GLN A 76 -9.15 -17.15 -7.14
CA GLN A 76 -9.50 -17.26 -8.58
C GLN A 76 -8.62 -16.33 -9.43
N ILE A 77 -8.36 -15.10 -8.99
CA ILE A 77 -7.45 -14.16 -9.65
C ILE A 77 -6.03 -14.75 -9.74
N ALA A 78 -5.54 -15.34 -8.66
CA ALA A 78 -4.23 -15.99 -8.64
C ALA A 78 -4.14 -17.14 -9.69
N ASN A 79 -5.19 -17.96 -9.81
CA ASN A 79 -5.28 -19.00 -10.83
C ASN A 79 -5.40 -18.41 -12.24
N GLN A 80 -6.07 -17.29 -12.43
CA GLN A 80 -6.14 -16.58 -13.70
C GLN A 80 -4.74 -16.10 -14.12
N PHE A 81 -3.97 -15.47 -13.24
CA PHE A 81 -2.60 -15.04 -13.53
C PHE A 81 -1.68 -16.21 -13.87
N LYS A 82 -1.83 -17.36 -13.16
CA LYS A 82 -1.13 -18.59 -13.48
C LYS A 82 -1.45 -19.10 -14.90
N SER A 83 -2.73 -19.13 -15.28
CA SER A 83 -3.16 -19.61 -16.60
C SER A 83 -2.72 -18.69 -17.73
N LYS A 84 -2.73 -17.38 -17.51
CA LYS A 84 -2.25 -16.34 -18.45
C LYS A 84 -0.73 -16.28 -18.54
N LYS A 85 -0.01 -16.98 -17.64
CA LYS A 85 1.46 -17.01 -17.57
C LYS A 85 2.02 -15.59 -17.52
N VAL A 86 1.58 -14.80 -16.53
CA VAL A 86 2.15 -13.46 -16.30
C VAL A 86 3.63 -13.59 -15.95
N ASP A 87 4.45 -12.62 -16.38
CA ASP A 87 5.89 -12.60 -16.13
C ASP A 87 6.21 -12.16 -14.68
N ALA A 88 5.33 -11.35 -14.10
CA ALA A 88 5.35 -10.98 -12.67
C ALA A 88 3.92 -10.75 -12.18
N ALA A 89 3.68 -10.99 -10.89
CA ALA A 89 2.41 -10.72 -10.23
C ALA A 89 2.62 -9.76 -9.06
N VAL A 90 1.78 -8.71 -8.96
CA VAL A 90 1.76 -7.77 -7.84
C VAL A 90 0.49 -7.98 -7.05
N GLY A 91 0.63 -8.24 -5.75
CA GLY A 91 -0.47 -8.36 -4.81
C GLY A 91 -0.53 -7.16 -3.88
N ILE A 92 -1.55 -6.32 -4.01
CA ILE A 92 -1.74 -5.12 -3.20
C ILE A 92 -2.64 -5.45 -2.01
N ALA A 93 -2.10 -5.35 -0.80
CA ALA A 93 -2.62 -5.79 0.49
C ALA A 93 -2.43 -7.29 0.78
N THR A 94 -2.46 -7.64 2.07
CA THR A 94 -2.09 -8.97 2.58
C THR A 94 -2.91 -10.12 2.00
N PRO A 95 -4.26 -10.09 1.96
CA PRO A 95 -5.02 -11.26 1.52
C PRO A 95 -4.77 -11.67 0.06
N ILE A 96 -4.62 -10.69 -0.84
CA ILE A 96 -4.31 -10.98 -2.24
C ILE A 96 -2.86 -11.41 -2.44
N ALA A 97 -1.91 -10.84 -1.69
CA ALA A 97 -0.51 -11.25 -1.72
C ALA A 97 -0.34 -12.72 -1.30
N VAL A 98 -1.03 -13.14 -0.25
CA VAL A 98 -1.06 -14.53 0.23
C VAL A 98 -1.67 -15.47 -0.82
N ALA A 99 -2.78 -15.08 -1.45
CA ALA A 99 -3.42 -15.88 -2.52
C ALA A 99 -2.48 -16.08 -3.72
N LEU A 100 -1.78 -15.02 -4.16
CA LEU A 100 -0.79 -15.07 -5.24
C LEU A 100 0.40 -15.97 -4.87
N ALA A 101 0.98 -15.78 -3.69
CA ALA A 101 2.12 -16.55 -3.19
C ALA A 101 1.80 -18.04 -3.02
N THR A 102 0.56 -18.34 -2.60
CA THR A 102 0.08 -19.71 -2.46
C THR A 102 -0.05 -20.41 -3.81
N THR A 103 -0.46 -19.70 -4.85
CA THR A 103 -0.78 -20.25 -6.18
C THR A 103 0.40 -20.22 -7.15
N LEU A 104 1.18 -19.14 -7.15
CA LEU A 104 2.28 -18.88 -8.08
C LEU A 104 3.62 -19.32 -7.46
N LYS A 105 4.05 -20.55 -7.77
CA LYS A 105 5.25 -21.12 -7.13
C LYS A 105 6.57 -20.75 -7.83
N THR A 106 6.52 -20.28 -9.07
CA THR A 106 7.70 -19.94 -9.91
C THR A 106 7.63 -18.53 -10.49
N THR A 107 6.44 -18.01 -10.76
CA THR A 107 6.26 -16.62 -11.19
C THR A 107 6.61 -15.68 -10.04
N PRO A 108 7.43 -14.65 -10.24
CA PRO A 108 7.71 -13.65 -9.22
C PRO A 108 6.42 -13.04 -8.65
N VAL A 109 6.31 -13.01 -7.33
CA VAL A 109 5.23 -12.37 -6.59
C VAL A 109 5.81 -11.22 -5.79
N ILE A 110 5.37 -10.01 -6.13
CA ILE A 110 5.77 -8.80 -5.44
C ILE A 110 4.57 -8.31 -4.63
N PHE A 111 4.66 -8.36 -3.31
CA PHE A 111 3.62 -7.79 -2.47
C PHE A 111 3.81 -6.28 -2.31
N GLY A 112 2.71 -5.56 -2.37
CA GLY A 112 2.63 -4.13 -2.08
C GLY A 112 1.77 -3.89 -0.85
N THR A 113 2.27 -3.11 0.10
CA THR A 113 1.54 -2.71 1.31
C THR A 113 0.99 -3.90 2.11
N VAL A 114 1.89 -4.80 2.51
CA VAL A 114 1.60 -5.90 3.43
C VAL A 114 2.07 -5.53 4.83
N THR A 115 1.17 -5.54 5.81
CA THR A 115 1.44 -5.03 7.16
C THR A 115 2.46 -5.88 7.91
N ASP A 116 2.29 -7.21 7.88
CA ASP A 116 3.19 -8.17 8.52
C ASP A 116 3.54 -9.31 7.56
N PRO A 117 4.55 -9.15 6.70
CA PRO A 117 4.93 -10.17 5.73
C PRO A 117 5.41 -11.49 6.35
N VAL A 118 5.97 -11.44 7.55
CA VAL A 118 6.43 -12.63 8.29
C VAL A 118 5.24 -13.36 8.90
N GLY A 119 4.37 -12.64 9.62
CA GLY A 119 3.15 -13.21 10.20
C GLY A 119 2.18 -13.76 9.16
N ALA A 120 2.13 -13.15 7.96
CA ALA A 120 1.36 -13.66 6.83
C ALA A 120 2.02 -14.84 6.09
N GLY A 121 3.20 -15.27 6.49
CA GLY A 121 3.92 -16.41 5.89
C GLY A 121 4.42 -16.16 4.47
N LEU A 122 4.58 -14.90 4.06
CA LEU A 122 5.12 -14.53 2.75
C LEU A 122 6.64 -14.64 2.69
N VAL A 123 7.30 -14.27 3.77
CA VAL A 123 8.76 -14.36 3.96
C VAL A 123 9.05 -14.86 5.36
N SER A 124 10.23 -15.47 5.56
CA SER A 124 10.69 -15.90 6.89
C SER A 124 11.42 -14.82 7.67
N THR A 125 11.90 -13.78 6.98
CA THR A 125 12.63 -12.63 7.55
C THR A 125 12.41 -11.39 6.68
N LEU A 126 12.70 -10.21 7.24
CA LEU A 126 12.57 -8.93 6.54
C LEU A 126 13.84 -8.52 5.77
N GLU A 127 14.99 -9.14 6.10
CA GLU A 127 16.29 -8.81 5.52
C GLU A 127 16.44 -9.27 4.06
N HIS A 128 15.63 -10.23 3.64
CA HIS A 128 15.61 -10.71 2.25
C HIS A 128 14.24 -11.31 1.90
N GLY A 129 13.94 -11.38 0.61
CA GLY A 129 12.77 -12.09 0.11
C GLY A 129 12.94 -13.61 0.23
N GLU A 130 11.90 -14.35 -0.12
CA GLU A 130 11.91 -15.80 -0.05
C GLU A 130 11.49 -16.44 -1.37
N ARG A 131 12.33 -17.34 -1.93
CA ARG A 131 12.06 -18.00 -3.21
C ARG A 131 11.72 -17.02 -4.33
N ASN A 132 10.46 -16.97 -4.74
CA ASN A 132 9.94 -16.08 -5.77
C ASN A 132 9.10 -14.92 -5.19
N ILE A 133 9.24 -14.61 -3.90
CA ILE A 133 8.40 -13.64 -3.18
C ILE A 133 9.28 -12.56 -2.55
N THR A 134 8.91 -11.31 -2.72
CA THR A 134 9.43 -10.13 -2.02
C THR A 134 8.43 -9.00 -2.13
N GLY A 135 8.70 -7.86 -1.51
CA GLY A 135 7.82 -6.71 -1.66
C GLY A 135 8.06 -5.60 -0.65
N MET A 136 7.00 -4.85 -0.39
CA MET A 136 7.00 -3.66 0.44
C MET A 136 5.96 -3.77 1.56
N SER A 137 6.38 -3.51 2.79
CA SER A 137 5.50 -3.50 3.97
C SER A 137 4.95 -2.11 4.26
N ASP A 138 3.70 -2.08 4.73
CA ASP A 138 3.02 -0.88 5.22
C ASP A 138 2.88 -0.86 6.75
N ALA A 139 3.77 -1.52 7.47
CA ALA A 139 3.78 -1.48 8.92
C ALA A 139 3.82 -0.04 9.45
N ILE A 140 2.94 0.26 10.40
CA ILE A 140 2.81 1.57 11.05
C ILE A 140 3.15 1.47 12.54
N PRO A 141 3.61 2.56 13.17
CA PRO A 141 3.98 2.58 14.59
C PRO A 141 2.74 2.66 15.50
N THR A 142 1.96 1.57 15.54
CA THR A 142 0.65 1.49 16.21
C THR A 142 0.70 1.92 17.68
N GLU A 143 1.70 1.46 18.43
CA GLU A 143 1.83 1.80 19.86
C GLU A 143 2.07 3.30 20.07
N GLN A 144 2.91 3.90 19.22
CA GLN A 144 3.16 5.35 19.26
C GLN A 144 1.93 6.16 18.86
N HIS A 145 1.15 5.68 17.88
CA HIS A 145 -0.11 6.34 17.51
C HIS A 145 -1.12 6.32 18.66
N ILE A 146 -1.25 5.21 19.37
CA ILE A 146 -2.15 5.10 20.52
C ILE A 146 -1.71 6.02 21.65
N GLN A 147 -0.40 6.08 21.97
CA GLN A 147 0.14 6.99 22.94
C GLN A 147 -0.12 8.45 22.56
N LEU A 148 0.13 8.82 21.30
CA LEU A 148 -0.15 10.16 20.76
C LEU A 148 -1.64 10.50 20.85
N PHE A 149 -2.52 9.55 20.54
CA PHE A 149 -3.96 9.77 20.62
C PHE A 149 -4.42 10.04 22.06
N LYS A 150 -3.87 9.29 23.02
CA LYS A 150 -4.10 9.56 24.46
C LYS A 150 -3.63 10.94 24.85
N GLU A 151 -2.43 11.33 24.44
CA GLU A 151 -1.84 12.63 24.81
C GLU A 151 -2.63 13.81 24.26
N VAL A 152 -3.10 13.71 22.99
CA VAL A 152 -3.77 14.84 22.32
C VAL A 152 -5.26 14.89 22.63
N ALA A 153 -5.93 13.75 22.67
CA ALA A 153 -7.38 13.66 22.83
C ALA A 153 -7.84 13.30 24.26
N GLY A 154 -6.91 12.89 25.13
CA GLY A 154 -7.23 12.54 26.53
C GLY A 154 -8.08 11.30 26.68
N ILE A 155 -8.07 10.39 25.70
CA ILE A 155 -8.89 9.17 25.71
C ILE A 155 -8.46 8.21 26.81
N LYS A 156 -9.43 7.52 27.42
CA LYS A 156 -9.25 6.48 28.42
C LYS A 156 -9.74 5.12 27.94
N THR A 157 -10.72 5.12 27.05
CA THR A 157 -11.29 3.91 26.42
C THR A 157 -11.20 4.04 24.93
N LEU A 158 -10.44 3.14 24.27
CA LEU A 158 -10.23 3.10 22.83
C LEU A 158 -11.14 2.09 22.18
N GLY A 159 -11.85 2.51 21.13
CA GLY A 159 -12.55 1.62 20.21
C GLY A 159 -11.60 1.07 19.14
N TYR A 160 -11.82 -0.19 18.75
CA TYR A 160 -11.12 -0.80 17.63
C TYR A 160 -12.02 -1.78 16.90
N ILE A 161 -12.25 -1.53 15.61
CA ILE A 161 -12.98 -2.43 14.71
C ILE A 161 -11.97 -3.10 13.79
N TYR A 162 -12.05 -4.43 13.67
CA TYR A 162 -11.11 -5.21 12.89
C TYR A 162 -11.78 -6.34 12.12
N THR A 163 -11.19 -6.71 11.00
CA THR A 163 -11.66 -7.79 10.12
C THR A 163 -11.04 -9.12 10.53
N SER A 164 -11.86 -10.05 11.04
CA SER A 164 -11.37 -11.28 11.66
C SER A 164 -10.81 -12.32 10.69
N ASN A 165 -11.06 -12.17 9.40
CA ASN A 165 -10.57 -13.04 8.32
C ASN A 165 -9.46 -12.38 7.45
N GLU A 166 -8.83 -11.32 7.95
CA GLU A 166 -7.63 -10.73 7.35
C GLU A 166 -6.42 -10.91 8.28
N ASP A 167 -5.33 -11.51 7.80
CA ASP A 167 -4.11 -11.76 8.60
C ASP A 167 -3.47 -10.44 9.09
N ASN A 168 -3.46 -9.39 8.27
CA ASN A 168 -3.01 -8.06 8.67
C ASN A 168 -3.81 -7.49 9.85
N SER A 169 -5.12 -7.71 9.88
CA SER A 169 -5.98 -7.26 10.98
C SER A 169 -5.72 -8.03 12.26
N ALA A 170 -5.43 -9.32 12.16
CA ALA A 170 -5.05 -10.15 13.31
C ALA A 170 -3.71 -9.68 13.91
N SER A 171 -2.69 -9.46 13.08
CA SER A 171 -1.39 -8.91 13.52
C SER A 171 -1.55 -7.52 14.14
N ALA A 172 -2.34 -6.64 13.50
CA ALA A 172 -2.59 -5.29 14.00
C ALA A 172 -3.34 -5.27 15.33
N LEU A 173 -4.28 -6.20 15.56
CA LEU A 173 -5.00 -6.33 16.83
C LEU A 173 -4.04 -6.56 18.01
N GLU A 174 -3.02 -7.38 17.84
CA GLU A 174 -2.03 -7.64 18.90
C GLU A 174 -1.19 -6.39 19.21
N LEU A 175 -0.82 -5.59 18.19
CA LEU A 175 -0.14 -4.31 18.37
C LEU A 175 -1.04 -3.28 19.07
N VAL A 176 -2.34 -3.22 18.71
CA VAL A 176 -3.32 -2.35 19.39
C VAL A 176 -3.49 -2.75 20.86
N LYS A 177 -3.64 -4.05 21.15
CA LYS A 177 -3.70 -4.56 22.53
C LYS A 177 -2.45 -4.17 23.33
N LYS A 178 -1.26 -4.31 22.72
CA LYS A 178 0.01 -3.93 23.34
C LYS A 178 0.05 -2.44 23.62
N GLY A 179 -0.21 -1.59 22.62
CA GLY A 179 -0.22 -0.13 22.77
C GLY A 179 -1.21 0.35 23.83
N CYS A 180 -2.41 -0.22 23.91
CA CYS A 180 -3.38 0.11 24.94
C CYS A 180 -2.90 -0.27 26.36
N ARG A 181 -2.27 -1.44 26.52
CA ARG A 181 -1.67 -1.85 27.82
C ARG A 181 -0.56 -0.88 28.24
N GLU A 182 0.35 -0.54 27.34
CA GLU A 182 1.46 0.37 27.61
C GLU A 182 0.99 1.79 27.91
N ALA A 183 -0.03 2.25 27.20
CA ALA A 183 -0.64 3.55 27.44
C ALA A 183 -1.59 3.58 28.64
N GLY A 184 -1.95 2.44 29.25
CA GLY A 184 -2.96 2.36 30.31
C GLY A 184 -4.35 2.81 29.84
N ILE A 185 -4.75 2.38 28.65
CA ILE A 185 -6.04 2.65 28.01
C ILE A 185 -6.87 1.36 28.00
N GLU A 186 -8.15 1.45 28.32
CA GLU A 186 -9.10 0.35 28.14
C GLU A 186 -9.38 0.15 26.64
N LEU A 187 -9.43 -1.10 26.18
CA LEU A 187 -9.70 -1.45 24.78
C LEU A 187 -11.07 -2.11 24.64
N VAL A 188 -11.92 -1.56 23.78
CA VAL A 188 -13.18 -2.14 23.35
C VAL A 188 -13.07 -2.54 21.89
N THR A 189 -13.17 -3.83 21.60
CA THR A 189 -13.05 -4.35 20.23
C THR A 189 -14.39 -4.81 19.68
N GLN A 190 -14.53 -4.71 18.35
CA GLN A 190 -15.63 -5.29 17.59
C GLN A 190 -15.07 -5.94 16.32
N SER A 191 -15.30 -7.23 16.13
CA SER A 191 -14.91 -7.92 14.91
C SER A 191 -16.00 -7.82 13.84
N ILE A 192 -15.55 -7.78 12.59
CA ILE A 192 -16.38 -7.88 11.39
C ILE A 192 -15.78 -8.92 10.44
N THR A 193 -16.54 -9.29 9.42
CA THR A 193 -16.09 -10.16 8.31
C THR A 193 -16.32 -9.53 6.94
N LYS A 194 -17.15 -8.48 6.86
CA LYS A 194 -17.56 -7.79 5.62
C LYS A 194 -17.72 -6.29 5.85
N SER A 195 -17.61 -5.53 4.77
CA SER A 195 -17.73 -4.07 4.78
C SER A 195 -19.13 -3.55 5.15
N ASP A 196 -20.19 -4.29 4.85
CA ASP A 196 -21.56 -3.92 5.22
C ASP A 196 -21.82 -3.98 6.74
N GLU A 197 -20.99 -4.69 7.50
CA GLU A 197 -21.04 -4.78 8.95
C GLU A 197 -20.39 -3.57 9.66
N VAL A 198 -19.56 -2.77 8.97
CA VAL A 198 -18.78 -1.65 9.56
C VAL A 198 -19.67 -0.64 10.27
N LYS A 199 -20.79 -0.25 9.65
CA LYS A 199 -21.73 0.71 10.26
C LYS A 199 -22.30 0.17 11.57
N GLN A 200 -22.80 -1.05 11.57
CA GLN A 200 -23.39 -1.68 12.75
C GLN A 200 -22.36 -1.88 13.86
N ALA A 201 -21.12 -2.28 13.50
CA ALA A 201 -20.02 -2.42 14.44
C ALA A 201 -19.66 -1.07 15.09
N ALA A 202 -19.61 0.01 14.31
CA ALA A 202 -19.38 1.35 14.82
C ALA A 202 -20.50 1.80 15.78
N GLU A 203 -21.78 1.60 15.42
CA GLU A 203 -22.93 1.89 16.27
C GLU A 203 -22.92 1.10 17.59
N ALA A 204 -22.43 -0.13 17.57
CA ALA A 204 -22.37 -0.99 18.76
C ALA A 204 -21.35 -0.51 19.80
N ILE A 205 -20.27 0.18 19.38
CA ILE A 205 -19.19 0.56 20.31
C ILE A 205 -19.10 2.06 20.58
N VAL A 206 -19.63 2.92 19.71
CA VAL A 206 -19.42 4.38 19.77
C VAL A 206 -19.78 5.01 21.12
N ASN A 207 -20.80 4.53 21.80
CA ASN A 207 -21.24 5.02 23.13
C ASN A 207 -20.42 4.42 24.28
N ARG A 208 -19.54 3.46 24.03
CA ARG A 208 -18.74 2.74 25.02
C ARG A 208 -17.28 3.20 25.04
N VAL A 209 -16.89 4.08 24.13
CA VAL A 209 -15.51 4.48 23.92
C VAL A 209 -15.36 6.00 23.90
N ASP A 210 -14.16 6.50 24.14
CA ASP A 210 -13.84 7.94 24.03
C ASP A 210 -13.44 8.34 22.62
N GLY A 211 -12.89 7.41 21.84
CA GLY A 211 -12.49 7.58 20.46
C GLY A 211 -12.19 6.23 19.81
N ILE A 212 -11.89 6.22 18.52
CA ILE A 212 -11.56 5.01 17.75
C ILE A 212 -10.23 5.16 17.05
N TYR A 213 -9.43 4.09 17.03
CA TYR A 213 -8.22 3.98 16.25
C TYR A 213 -8.43 3.02 15.06
N LEU A 214 -7.92 3.42 13.91
CA LEU A 214 -7.99 2.65 12.67
C LEU A 214 -6.58 2.29 12.21
N THR A 215 -6.31 1.01 12.08
CA THR A 215 -5.11 0.49 11.41
C THR A 215 -5.33 0.38 9.90
N THR A 216 -4.47 -0.31 9.18
CA THR A 216 -4.59 -0.53 7.72
C THR A 216 -5.51 -1.72 7.39
N ASP A 217 -6.72 -1.75 7.94
CA ASP A 217 -7.74 -2.78 7.71
C ASP A 217 -8.53 -2.50 6.43
N ASN A 218 -8.36 -3.35 5.40
CA ASN A 218 -8.91 -3.11 4.07
C ASN A 218 -10.45 -3.07 4.04
N THR A 219 -11.09 -3.98 4.79
CA THR A 219 -12.54 -4.09 4.85
C THR A 219 -13.14 -2.87 5.56
N VAL A 220 -12.55 -2.42 6.67
CA VAL A 220 -12.96 -1.20 7.38
C VAL A 220 -12.82 0.03 6.47
N PHE A 221 -11.68 0.17 5.79
CA PHE A 221 -11.42 1.32 4.91
C PHE A 221 -12.32 1.35 3.67
N SER A 222 -12.76 0.20 3.16
CA SER A 222 -13.72 0.16 2.05
C SER A 222 -15.10 0.75 2.40
N ALA A 223 -15.43 0.83 3.70
CA ALA A 223 -16.68 1.41 4.22
C ALA A 223 -16.42 2.56 5.20
N ILE A 224 -15.25 3.22 5.15
CA ILE A 224 -14.79 4.23 6.11
C ILE A 224 -15.79 5.39 6.30
N ALA A 225 -16.47 5.81 5.24
CA ALA A 225 -17.45 6.89 5.30
C ALA A 225 -18.59 6.60 6.29
N SER A 226 -19.02 5.34 6.39
CA SER A 226 -20.04 4.92 7.35
C SER A 226 -19.56 5.04 8.79
N LEU A 227 -18.31 4.65 9.08
CA LEU A 227 -17.69 4.77 10.38
C LEU A 227 -17.51 6.23 10.78
N VAL A 228 -16.95 7.06 9.87
CA VAL A 228 -16.76 8.51 10.10
C VAL A 228 -18.08 9.20 10.40
N ASN A 229 -19.16 8.83 9.70
CA ASN A 229 -20.49 9.39 9.97
C ASN A 229 -21.02 9.00 11.36
N VAL A 230 -20.83 7.75 11.83
CA VAL A 230 -21.27 7.29 13.15
C VAL A 230 -20.52 8.03 14.26
N PHE A 231 -19.18 8.02 14.21
CA PHE A 231 -18.34 8.68 15.21
C PHE A 231 -18.46 10.21 15.17
N GLY A 232 -18.57 10.79 13.96
CA GLY A 232 -18.79 12.22 13.78
C GLY A 232 -20.12 12.72 14.36
N LYS A 233 -21.22 11.94 14.28
CA LYS A 233 -22.51 12.27 14.93
C LYS A 233 -22.42 12.16 16.45
N ALA A 234 -21.59 11.27 16.97
CA ALA A 234 -21.36 11.11 18.41
C ALA A 234 -20.32 12.10 18.97
N ASN A 235 -19.74 12.96 18.14
CA ASN A 235 -18.63 13.85 18.49
C ASN A 235 -17.46 13.10 19.15
N LYS A 236 -17.12 11.92 18.63
CA LYS A 236 -16.02 11.08 19.10
C LYS A 236 -14.85 11.16 18.11
N PRO A 237 -13.61 11.43 18.59
CA PRO A 237 -12.45 11.56 17.73
C PRO A 237 -12.05 10.23 17.10
N ILE A 238 -11.53 10.33 15.87
CA ILE A 238 -10.99 9.20 15.10
C ILE A 238 -9.51 9.46 14.87
N PHE A 239 -8.65 8.49 15.18
CA PHE A 239 -7.26 8.50 14.72
C PHE A 239 -7.05 7.38 13.70
N SER A 240 -6.50 7.73 12.54
CA SER A 240 -6.24 6.79 11.44
C SER A 240 -4.75 6.58 11.22
N GLY A 241 -4.34 5.34 11.03
CA GLY A 241 -3.00 4.96 10.53
C GLY A 241 -2.83 5.16 9.02
N ASP A 242 -3.89 5.56 8.32
CA ASP A 242 -3.88 5.94 6.91
C ASP A 242 -4.38 7.38 6.78
N VAL A 243 -3.57 8.22 6.14
CA VAL A 243 -3.86 9.65 5.93
C VAL A 243 -4.81 9.86 4.75
N THR A 244 -4.97 8.88 3.87
CA THR A 244 -5.69 9.05 2.60
C THR A 244 -7.14 9.45 2.82
N ALA A 245 -7.87 8.73 3.69
CA ALA A 245 -9.26 9.02 4.01
C ALA A 245 -9.45 10.32 4.83
N ALA A 246 -8.42 10.75 5.57
CA ALA A 246 -8.49 11.94 6.41
C ALA A 246 -8.46 13.25 5.60
N LYS A 247 -8.06 13.20 4.34
CA LYS A 247 -8.01 14.38 3.46
C LYS A 247 -9.38 14.96 3.14
N GLU A 248 -10.44 14.18 3.29
CA GLU A 248 -11.83 14.60 3.09
C GLU A 248 -12.43 15.26 4.35
N GLY A 249 -11.72 15.27 5.47
CA GLY A 249 -12.16 15.77 6.76
C GLY A 249 -12.98 14.77 7.58
N GLY A 250 -13.19 15.11 8.85
CA GLY A 250 -13.97 14.29 9.79
C GLY A 250 -13.18 13.22 10.54
N ILE A 251 -11.91 13.00 10.19
CA ILE A 251 -10.95 12.17 10.95
C ILE A 251 -10.04 13.14 11.70
N PHE A 252 -10.10 13.10 13.04
CA PHE A 252 -9.42 14.07 13.90
C PHE A 252 -7.90 14.10 13.70
N MET A 253 -7.28 12.93 13.65
CA MET A 253 -5.84 12.78 13.38
C MET A 253 -5.59 11.63 12.43
N ALA A 254 -4.58 11.78 11.60
CA ALA A 254 -4.08 10.68 10.80
C ALA A 254 -2.56 10.76 10.67
N SER A 255 -1.89 9.61 10.79
CA SER A 255 -0.44 9.52 10.60
C SER A 255 -0.11 8.26 9.82
N GLY A 256 0.65 8.41 8.77
CA GLY A 256 1.03 7.31 7.88
C GLY A 256 1.86 7.81 6.72
N PHE A 257 2.14 6.95 5.77
CA PHE A 257 2.94 7.31 4.61
C PHE A 257 2.07 7.51 3.35
N ASN A 258 2.71 8.04 2.32
CA ASN A 258 2.06 8.28 1.03
C ASN A 258 1.94 6.97 0.23
N TYR A 259 0.72 6.45 0.05
CA TYR A 259 0.46 5.20 -0.64
C TYR A 259 0.84 5.21 -2.12
N TYR A 260 0.80 6.35 -2.80
CA TYR A 260 1.33 6.46 -4.17
C TYR A 260 2.86 6.24 -4.20
N LYS A 261 3.60 6.82 -3.25
CA LYS A 261 5.04 6.58 -3.13
C LYS A 261 5.34 5.13 -2.74
N ALA A 262 4.53 4.51 -1.87
CA ALA A 262 4.62 3.09 -1.56
C ALA A 262 4.41 2.21 -2.81
N GLY A 263 3.45 2.59 -3.65
CA GLY A 263 3.24 1.98 -4.95
C GLY A 263 4.45 2.14 -5.88
N ARG A 264 5.04 3.33 -5.93
CA ARG A 264 6.30 3.58 -6.67
C ARG A 264 7.42 2.65 -6.20
N ALA A 265 7.60 2.55 -4.88
CA ALA A 265 8.60 1.67 -4.26
C ALA A 265 8.36 0.19 -4.60
N THR A 266 7.09 -0.25 -4.61
CA THR A 266 6.70 -1.60 -5.05
C THR A 266 7.02 -1.81 -6.53
N GLY A 267 6.70 -0.85 -7.39
CA GLY A 267 6.99 -0.89 -8.83
C GLY A 267 8.49 -0.95 -9.13
N GLU A 268 9.32 -0.24 -8.37
CA GLU A 268 10.78 -0.32 -8.47
C GLU A 268 11.30 -1.74 -8.14
N ILE A 269 10.66 -2.45 -7.21
CA ILE A 269 10.98 -3.87 -6.95
C ILE A 269 10.61 -4.72 -8.16
N VAL A 270 9.43 -4.51 -8.77
CA VAL A 270 9.04 -5.18 -10.00
C VAL A 270 10.08 -4.96 -11.10
N VAL A 271 10.54 -3.72 -11.29
CA VAL A 271 11.58 -3.37 -12.26
C VAL A 271 12.88 -4.13 -12.00
N GLN A 272 13.35 -4.22 -10.74
CA GLN A 272 14.54 -5.00 -10.39
C GLN A 272 14.40 -6.48 -10.76
N VAL A 273 13.21 -7.07 -10.49
CA VAL A 273 12.92 -8.47 -10.78
C VAL A 273 12.86 -8.71 -12.31
N LEU A 274 12.21 -7.84 -13.07
CA LEU A 274 12.16 -7.93 -14.52
C LEU A 274 13.54 -7.77 -15.17
N ASN A 275 14.44 -7.04 -14.53
CA ASN A 275 15.85 -6.90 -14.93
C ASN A 275 16.73 -8.09 -14.44
N GLY A 276 16.14 -9.16 -13.91
CA GLY A 276 16.81 -10.42 -13.59
C GLY A 276 17.28 -10.58 -12.15
N LYS A 277 17.02 -9.63 -11.25
CA LYS A 277 17.32 -9.80 -9.82
C LYS A 277 16.34 -10.80 -9.20
N LYS A 278 16.82 -11.77 -8.43
CA LYS A 278 15.96 -12.75 -7.79
C LYS A 278 15.22 -12.13 -6.61
N CYS A 279 13.94 -12.48 -6.44
CA CYS A 279 13.17 -12.01 -5.29
C CYS A 279 13.85 -12.29 -3.95
N ALA A 280 14.47 -13.47 -3.79
CA ALA A 280 15.21 -13.85 -2.59
C ALA A 280 16.41 -12.95 -2.26
N GLU A 281 16.90 -12.13 -3.21
CA GLU A 281 18.03 -11.21 -3.02
C GLU A 281 17.55 -9.79 -2.70
N ILE A 282 16.25 -9.54 -2.66
CA ILE A 282 15.66 -8.23 -2.43
C ILE A 282 15.04 -8.21 -1.04
N PRO A 283 15.54 -7.38 -0.11
CA PRO A 283 14.93 -7.25 1.22
C PRO A 283 13.51 -6.70 1.14
N VAL A 284 12.71 -7.00 2.16
CA VAL A 284 11.41 -6.33 2.33
C VAL A 284 11.65 -4.85 2.52
N ARG A 285 10.97 -4.03 1.71
CA ARG A 285 11.12 -2.59 1.75
C ARG A 285 10.10 -1.96 2.71
N PHE A 286 10.49 -0.85 3.31
CA PHE A 286 9.66 -0.01 4.16
C PHE A 286 9.77 1.44 3.71
N MET A 287 8.74 2.24 4.02
CA MET A 287 8.79 3.69 3.88
C MET A 287 9.46 4.27 5.14
N THR A 288 10.76 4.52 5.06
CA THR A 288 11.57 4.96 6.22
C THR A 288 12.00 6.43 6.15
N ASP A 289 11.86 7.07 4.98
CA ASP A 289 12.18 8.49 4.84
C ASP A 289 11.06 9.33 5.48
N PRO A 290 11.37 10.21 6.44
CA PRO A 290 10.37 11.09 7.06
C PRO A 290 9.59 11.94 6.05
N SER A 291 10.19 12.29 4.89
CA SER A 291 9.52 13.02 3.81
C SER A 291 8.42 12.21 3.10
N ASP A 292 8.38 10.89 3.32
CA ASP A 292 7.35 10.00 2.79
C ASP A 292 6.16 9.85 3.74
N SER A 293 6.28 10.37 4.96
CA SER A 293 5.24 10.32 5.99
C SER A 293 4.45 11.61 6.02
N ASP A 294 3.14 11.47 6.16
CA ASP A 294 2.23 12.58 6.39
C ASP A 294 1.63 12.47 7.81
N PHE A 295 1.51 13.62 8.48
CA PHE A 295 0.79 13.76 9.74
C PHE A 295 -0.25 14.85 9.58
N LEU A 296 -1.53 14.45 9.66
CA LEU A 296 -2.68 15.33 9.47
C LEU A 296 -3.40 15.55 10.80
N ILE A 297 -3.78 16.80 11.05
CA ILE A 297 -4.70 17.17 12.14
C ILE A 297 -5.89 17.91 11.52
N ASP A 298 -7.11 17.44 11.82
CA ASP A 298 -8.37 18.10 11.47
C ASP A 298 -8.85 18.94 12.66
N LEU A 299 -8.66 20.24 12.57
CA LEU A 299 -9.06 21.20 13.60
C LEU A 299 -10.58 21.42 13.64
N ASP A 300 -11.29 21.15 12.54
CA ASP A 300 -12.74 21.19 12.53
C ASP A 300 -13.33 19.99 13.29
N ALA A 301 -12.75 18.79 13.08
CA ALA A 301 -13.12 17.60 13.84
C ALA A 301 -12.72 17.75 15.33
N ALA A 302 -11.53 18.27 15.63
CA ALA A 302 -11.11 18.59 17.01
C ALA A 302 -12.15 19.45 17.72
N LYS A 303 -12.56 20.55 17.10
CA LYS A 303 -13.58 21.47 17.63
C LYS A 303 -14.91 20.77 17.90
N LYS A 304 -15.37 19.91 16.98
CA LYS A 304 -16.62 19.14 17.16
C LYS A 304 -16.53 18.19 18.36
N CYS A 305 -15.34 17.59 18.57
CA CYS A 305 -15.09 16.68 19.70
C CYS A 305 -14.79 17.42 21.00
N GLY A 306 -14.75 18.76 21.03
CA GLY A 306 -14.40 19.53 22.20
C GLY A 306 -12.92 19.46 22.59
N ILE A 307 -12.04 19.10 21.64
CA ILE A 307 -10.60 18.92 21.86
C ILE A 307 -9.87 20.21 21.50
N THR A 308 -9.06 20.71 22.44
CA THR A 308 -8.10 21.80 22.19
C THR A 308 -6.74 21.19 21.90
N VAL A 309 -6.28 21.31 20.66
CA VAL A 309 -4.98 20.78 20.24
C VAL A 309 -3.88 21.74 20.64
N ASP A 310 -2.88 21.25 21.39
CA ASP A 310 -1.70 22.04 21.75
C ASP A 310 -0.93 22.46 20.48
N LYS A 311 -0.43 23.69 20.48
CA LYS A 311 0.33 24.29 19.37
C LYS A 311 1.48 23.40 18.89
N LYS A 312 2.17 22.71 19.80
CA LYS A 312 3.29 21.81 19.46
C LYS A 312 2.88 20.71 18.45
N TYR A 313 1.66 20.16 18.58
CA TYR A 313 1.16 19.13 17.65
C TYR A 313 0.73 19.74 16.31
N ILE A 314 0.10 20.93 16.37
CA ILE A 314 -0.25 21.67 15.14
C ILE A 314 1.03 22.01 14.37
N ASP A 315 2.09 22.44 15.04
CA ASP A 315 3.37 22.79 14.41
C ASP A 315 4.08 21.56 13.82
N SER A 316 3.96 20.39 14.45
CA SER A 316 4.55 19.14 13.96
C SER A 316 3.77 18.51 12.81
N ALA A 317 2.48 18.80 12.64
CA ALA A 317 1.70 18.31 11.53
C ALA A 317 2.11 18.99 10.21
N ASN A 318 2.32 18.20 9.15
CA ASN A 318 2.57 18.74 7.81
C ASN A 318 1.29 18.93 6.99
N MET A 319 0.14 18.47 7.50
CA MET A 319 -1.17 18.65 6.89
C MET A 319 -2.18 19.13 7.95
N ILE A 320 -2.88 20.21 7.65
CA ILE A 320 -3.93 20.77 8.51
C ILE A 320 -5.22 20.88 7.73
N TYR A 321 -6.30 20.28 8.28
CA TYR A 321 -7.65 20.48 7.78
C TYR A 321 -8.36 21.49 8.71
N GLN A 322 -8.79 22.62 8.15
CA GLN A 322 -9.46 23.69 8.89
C GLN A 322 -10.37 24.50 7.98
N ASN A 323 -11.54 24.91 8.49
CA ASN A 323 -12.56 25.66 7.76
C ASN A 323 -12.98 24.99 6.45
N GLY A 324 -13.12 23.65 6.47
CA GLY A 324 -13.48 22.85 5.30
C GLY A 324 -12.38 22.74 4.24
N LYS A 325 -11.14 23.08 4.58
CA LYS A 325 -10.02 23.09 3.63
C LYS A 325 -8.78 22.38 4.18
N LEU A 326 -8.18 21.52 3.35
CA LEU A 326 -6.89 20.92 3.60
C LEU A 326 -5.76 21.85 3.13
N THR A 327 -4.75 22.02 3.99
CA THR A 327 -3.51 22.75 3.69
C THR A 327 -2.32 21.83 3.99
N LYS A 328 -1.37 21.70 3.08
CA LYS A 328 -0.10 21.01 3.28
C LYS A 328 0.99 22.07 3.44
N LYS A 329 1.84 21.91 4.50
CA LYS A 329 2.98 22.78 4.78
C LYS A 329 4.18 22.40 3.93
#